data_7d1962cc0f2f64ff042d5fd07ffe51d4
#
_entry.id   7d1962cc0f2f64ff042d5fd07ffe51d4
#
_cell.length_a   1.000
_cell.length_b   1.000
_cell.length_c   1.000
_cell.angle_alpha   90.00
_cell.angle_beta   90.00
_cell.angle_gamma   90.00
#
_symmetry.space_group_name_H-M   'P 1'
#
loop_
_entity.id
_entity.type
_entity.pdbx_description
1 polymer ?
#
loop_
_entity_poly.entity_id
_entity_poly.type
_entity_poly.pdbx_seq_one_letter_code
_entity_poly.pdbx_strand_id
1 'polypeptide(L)'
;VESGINSLYRVVREDGVYTGTHFIWKNGKLIEVWHKKNGKRITDTVSEEDIKLANSFSYETIPYFYPKEKLFYNPRINADKDTKVYNLFTPRNLLALSILWKEINEIKDEDTRAFFKFCFTASLGQASKMVFVVKRRGKFNGKTRKTPKKEVGSWVIGYWIPKEHFEINVWNSFENRYKKIL
;
A
#
# COMPACT_ATOMS: atom_id res chain seq x y z
N VAL A 1 -12.60 -1.95 20.74
CA VAL A 1 -12.21 -1.71 19.33
C VAL A 1 -11.55 -0.35 19.16
N GLU A 2 -12.17 0.76 19.65
CA GLU A 2 -11.60 2.11 19.51
C GLU A 2 -10.22 2.28 20.17
N SER A 3 -10.02 1.76 21.37
CA SER A 3 -8.70 1.80 22.03
C SER A 3 -7.66 1.00 21.23
N GLY A 4 -8.06 -0.12 20.62
CA GLY A 4 -7.20 -0.96 19.79
C GLY A 4 -6.75 -0.25 18.52
N ILE A 5 -7.65 0.45 17.81
CA ILE A 5 -7.26 1.16 16.57
C ILE A 5 -6.28 2.30 16.86
N ASN A 6 -6.45 3.03 17.98
CA ASN A 6 -5.53 4.09 18.37
C ASN A 6 -4.15 3.55 18.76
N SER A 7 -4.08 2.38 19.41
CA SER A 7 -2.83 1.70 19.71
C SER A 7 -2.10 1.28 18.44
N LEU A 8 -2.80 0.62 17.51
CA LEU A 8 -2.24 0.21 16.22
C LEU A 8 -1.72 1.41 15.41
N TYR A 9 -2.46 2.52 15.39
CA TYR A 9 -2.03 3.74 14.72
C TYR A 9 -0.72 4.28 15.28
N ARG A 10 -0.61 4.35 16.62
CA ARG A 10 0.57 4.85 17.29
C ARG A 10 1.81 4.04 16.95
N VAL A 11 1.72 2.71 17.01
CA VAL A 11 2.85 1.82 16.72
C VAL A 11 3.33 1.97 15.28
N VAL A 12 2.42 1.89 14.30
CA VAL A 12 2.78 2.04 12.88
C VAL A 12 3.43 3.41 12.60
N ARG A 13 3.02 4.46 13.30
CA ARG A 13 3.57 5.80 13.16
C ARG A 13 4.91 5.95 13.86
N GLU A 14 5.08 5.39 15.05
CA GLU A 14 6.32 5.51 15.85
C GLU A 14 7.49 4.80 15.16
N ASP A 15 7.26 3.70 14.46
CA ASP A 15 8.28 3.00 13.69
C ASP A 15 8.71 3.72 12.40
N GLY A 16 8.20 4.93 12.16
CA GLY A 16 8.63 5.80 11.06
C GLY A 16 8.19 5.32 9.66
N VAL A 17 7.39 4.26 9.59
CA VAL A 17 6.90 3.70 8.32
C VAL A 17 5.72 4.48 7.77
N TYR A 18 4.96 5.13 8.66
CA TYR A 18 3.80 5.94 8.29
C TYR A 18 4.24 7.34 7.85
N THR A 19 4.22 7.58 6.57
CA THR A 19 4.58 8.90 5.98
C THR A 19 3.36 9.72 5.57
N GLY A 20 2.16 9.16 5.58
CA GLY A 20 0.95 9.80 5.05
C GLY A 20 0.97 10.02 3.53
N THR A 21 1.94 9.48 2.84
CA THR A 21 2.25 9.71 1.43
C THR A 21 1.97 8.46 0.60
N HIS A 22 1.47 8.65 -0.62
CA HIS A 22 1.40 7.59 -1.62
C HIS A 22 2.47 7.84 -2.67
N PHE A 23 3.13 6.79 -3.11
CA PHE A 23 4.11 6.83 -4.17
C PHE A 23 3.53 6.26 -5.47
N ILE A 24 3.99 6.80 -6.60
CA ILE A 24 3.74 6.19 -7.92
C ILE A 24 5.08 5.74 -8.49
N TRP A 25 5.14 4.45 -8.77
CA TRP A 25 6.28 3.78 -9.36
C TRP A 25 6.03 3.50 -10.83
N LYS A 26 7.07 3.60 -11.66
CA LYS A 26 7.03 3.20 -13.06
C LYS A 26 8.32 2.51 -13.43
N ASN A 27 8.24 1.24 -13.87
CA ASN A 27 9.41 0.42 -14.21
C ASN A 27 10.48 0.43 -13.10
N GLY A 28 10.07 0.30 -11.84
CA GLY A 28 10.96 0.29 -10.68
C GLY A 28 11.54 1.65 -10.27
N LYS A 29 11.12 2.75 -10.90
CA LYS A 29 11.53 4.11 -10.53
C LYS A 29 10.36 4.87 -9.89
N LEU A 30 10.63 5.60 -8.82
CA LEU A 30 9.68 6.53 -8.22
C LEU A 30 9.51 7.74 -9.14
N ILE A 31 8.28 8.05 -9.55
CA ILE A 31 8.00 9.11 -10.53
C ILE A 31 7.11 10.22 -10.00
N GLU A 32 6.37 10.00 -8.93
CA GLU A 32 5.42 10.99 -8.41
C GLU A 32 5.08 10.69 -6.94
N VAL A 33 4.83 11.72 -6.16
CA VAL A 33 4.45 11.63 -4.75
C VAL A 33 3.11 12.32 -4.54
N TRP A 34 2.22 11.67 -3.79
CA TRP A 34 0.93 12.24 -3.43
C TRP A 34 0.79 12.34 -1.91
N HIS A 35 0.44 13.51 -1.44
CA HIS A 35 0.15 13.75 -0.03
C HIS A 35 -1.11 14.61 0.15
N LYS A 36 -1.57 14.74 1.37
CA LYS A 36 -2.69 15.63 1.73
C LYS A 36 -2.16 16.86 2.44
N LYS A 37 -2.58 18.05 1.98
CA LYS A 37 -2.37 19.33 2.65
C LYS A 37 -3.71 20.03 2.77
N ASN A 38 -4.10 20.41 3.98
CA ASN A 38 -5.40 21.04 4.27
C ASN A 38 -6.60 20.26 3.69
N GLY A 39 -6.61 18.93 3.85
CA GLY A 39 -7.66 18.04 3.35
C GLY A 39 -7.67 17.81 1.83
N LYS A 40 -6.86 18.54 1.06
CA LYS A 40 -6.75 18.41 -0.39
C LYS A 40 -5.54 17.54 -0.78
N ARG A 41 -5.73 16.69 -1.80
CA ARG A 41 -4.63 15.94 -2.40
C ARG A 41 -3.74 16.89 -3.19
N ILE A 42 -2.47 16.83 -2.91
CA ILE A 42 -1.40 17.48 -3.66
C ILE A 42 -0.57 16.41 -4.35
N THR A 43 -0.16 16.70 -5.57
CA THR A 43 0.75 15.89 -6.38
C THR A 43 2.04 16.68 -6.54
N ASP A 44 3.14 16.10 -6.06
CA ASP A 44 4.45 16.72 -6.14
C ASP A 44 5.42 15.93 -7.02
N THR A 45 6.40 16.63 -7.53
CA THR A 45 7.59 16.03 -8.12
C THR A 45 8.40 15.32 -7.03
N VAL A 46 9.05 14.24 -7.42
CA VAL A 46 9.89 13.45 -6.52
C VAL A 46 11.10 14.27 -6.07
N SER A 47 11.31 14.39 -4.77
CA SER A 47 12.53 14.99 -4.18
C SER A 47 13.61 13.93 -3.94
N GLU A 48 14.84 14.38 -3.67
CA GLU A 48 15.92 13.47 -3.26
C GLU A 48 15.61 12.77 -1.93
N GLU A 49 14.91 13.44 -1.03
CA GLU A 49 14.45 12.88 0.24
C GLU A 49 13.44 11.75 0.03
N ASP A 50 12.51 11.92 -0.91
CA ASP A 50 11.54 10.86 -1.28
C ASP A 50 12.26 9.62 -1.84
N ILE A 51 13.26 9.83 -2.70
CA ILE A 51 14.08 8.74 -3.26
C ILE A 51 14.85 8.03 -2.15
N LYS A 52 15.49 8.80 -1.25
CA LYS A 52 16.22 8.26 -0.11
C LYS A 52 15.28 7.43 0.79
N LEU A 53 14.11 7.97 1.12
CA LEU A 53 13.10 7.27 1.90
C LEU A 53 12.66 5.98 1.21
N ALA A 54 12.30 6.04 -0.07
CA ALA A 54 11.84 4.88 -0.82
C ALA A 54 12.88 3.77 -0.89
N ASN A 55 14.16 4.11 -0.96
CA ASN A 55 15.29 3.18 -1.04
C ASN A 55 15.85 2.74 0.33
N SER A 56 15.37 3.32 1.43
CA SER A 56 15.84 2.96 2.78
C SER A 56 15.29 1.62 3.30
N PHE A 57 14.32 1.04 2.61
CA PHE A 57 13.68 -0.21 3.00
C PHE A 57 14.15 -1.37 2.11
N SER A 58 14.40 -2.51 2.73
CA SER A 58 14.78 -3.76 2.06
C SER A 58 13.99 -4.92 2.67
N TYR A 59 13.70 -5.94 1.88
CA TYR A 59 13.02 -7.16 2.39
C TYR A 59 13.86 -7.89 3.44
N GLU A 60 15.18 -7.86 3.27
CA GLU A 60 16.14 -8.56 4.14
C GLU A 60 16.23 -7.93 5.54
N THR A 61 15.91 -6.64 5.65
CA THR A 61 15.99 -5.89 6.91
C THR A 61 14.69 -5.90 7.72
N ILE A 62 13.62 -6.52 7.22
CA ILE A 62 12.35 -6.63 7.96
C ILE A 62 12.50 -7.63 9.10
N PRO A 63 12.41 -7.19 10.39
CA PRO A 63 12.66 -8.06 11.53
C PRO A 63 11.44 -8.88 11.96
N TYR A 64 10.30 -8.67 11.32
CA TYR A 64 9.03 -9.31 11.66
C TYR A 64 8.67 -10.39 10.65
N PHE A 65 7.70 -11.23 11.03
CA PHE A 65 7.18 -12.28 10.15
C PHE A 65 6.50 -11.68 8.92
N TYR A 66 6.80 -12.25 7.76
CA TYR A 66 6.07 -12.10 6.52
C TYR A 66 6.17 -13.37 5.67
N PRO A 67 5.18 -13.70 4.81
CA PRO A 67 5.18 -14.92 4.01
C PRO A 67 6.27 -14.89 2.94
N LYS A 68 7.09 -15.95 2.88
CA LYS A 68 8.21 -16.12 1.93
C LYS A 68 7.94 -17.17 0.87
N GLU A 69 6.78 -17.79 0.89
CA GLU A 69 6.35 -18.86 0.00
C GLU A 69 6.23 -18.35 -1.42
N LYS A 70 6.52 -19.23 -2.39
CA LYS A 70 6.26 -18.98 -3.80
C LYS A 70 4.75 -19.02 -4.07
N LEU A 71 4.30 -18.16 -4.95
CA LEU A 71 2.95 -18.23 -5.47
C LEU A 71 2.79 -19.50 -6.34
N PHE A 72 1.59 -20.07 -6.31
CA PHE A 72 1.27 -21.17 -7.20
C PHE A 72 1.36 -20.70 -8.65
N TYR A 73 2.23 -21.34 -9.44
CA TYR A 73 2.36 -21.03 -10.86
C TYR A 73 1.20 -21.63 -11.65
N ASN A 74 0.52 -20.79 -12.40
CA ASN A 74 -0.46 -21.20 -13.40
C ASN A 74 -0.36 -20.23 -14.59
N PRO A 75 -0.35 -20.71 -15.86
CA PRO A 75 -0.29 -19.84 -17.04
C PRO A 75 -1.41 -18.79 -17.14
N ARG A 76 -2.49 -18.96 -16.40
CA ARG A 76 -3.64 -18.04 -16.36
C ARG A 76 -3.49 -16.90 -15.33
N ILE A 77 -2.46 -16.95 -14.48
CA ILE A 77 -2.12 -15.88 -13.54
C ILE A 77 -0.86 -15.15 -14.02
N ASN A 78 -0.72 -13.91 -13.60
CA ASN A 78 0.37 -13.05 -14.08
C ASN A 78 1.66 -13.16 -13.25
N ALA A 79 1.74 -14.11 -12.33
CA ALA A 79 2.92 -14.34 -11.52
C ALA A 79 3.90 -15.24 -12.26
N ASP A 80 5.18 -14.85 -12.29
CA ASP A 80 6.26 -15.69 -12.77
C ASP A 80 6.51 -16.88 -11.82
N LYS A 81 7.18 -17.93 -12.33
CA LYS A 81 7.47 -19.17 -11.57
C LYS A 81 8.18 -18.93 -10.22
N ASP A 82 8.93 -17.85 -10.12
CA ASP A 82 9.71 -17.52 -8.92
C ASP A 82 9.12 -16.40 -8.06
N THR A 83 7.93 -15.90 -8.44
CA THR A 83 7.25 -14.86 -7.68
C THR A 83 6.84 -15.39 -6.32
N LYS A 84 7.29 -14.71 -5.27
CA LYS A 84 6.91 -14.98 -3.88
C LYS A 84 5.82 -14.02 -3.42
N VAL A 85 5.08 -14.39 -2.38
CA VAL A 85 3.99 -13.58 -1.81
C VAL A 85 4.47 -12.15 -1.51
N TYR A 86 5.62 -12.00 -0.87
CA TYR A 86 6.15 -10.68 -0.51
C TYR A 86 6.51 -9.80 -1.72
N ASN A 87 6.78 -10.38 -2.89
CA ASN A 87 7.06 -9.61 -4.10
C ASN A 87 5.86 -8.78 -4.59
N LEU A 88 4.66 -9.08 -4.11
CA LEU A 88 3.47 -8.28 -4.39
C LEU A 88 3.46 -6.93 -3.66
N PHE A 89 4.35 -6.71 -2.73
CA PHE A 89 4.44 -5.49 -1.92
C PHE A 89 5.78 -4.78 -2.13
N THR A 90 5.83 -3.48 -1.89
CA THR A 90 7.12 -2.80 -1.74
C THR A 90 7.72 -3.14 -0.37
N PRO A 91 9.05 -3.05 -0.18
CA PRO A 91 9.66 -3.32 1.13
C PRO A 91 9.06 -2.44 2.25
N ARG A 92 8.80 -1.17 1.98
CA ARG A 92 8.17 -0.23 2.92
C ARG A 92 6.78 -0.70 3.34
N ASN A 93 5.91 -1.02 2.38
CA ASN A 93 4.57 -1.49 2.68
C ASN A 93 4.58 -2.86 3.36
N LEU A 94 5.51 -3.74 3.00
CA LEU A 94 5.64 -5.04 3.65
C LEU A 94 6.08 -4.91 5.11
N LEU A 95 7.01 -4.00 5.42
CA LEU A 95 7.39 -3.69 6.80
C LEU A 95 6.19 -3.19 7.60
N ALA A 96 5.44 -2.23 7.07
CA ALA A 96 4.26 -1.69 7.74
C ALA A 96 3.18 -2.77 7.97
N LEU A 97 2.96 -3.66 6.99
CA LEU A 97 2.05 -4.78 7.11
C LEU A 97 2.52 -5.80 8.17
N SER A 98 3.81 -6.10 8.23
CA SER A 98 4.35 -7.06 9.21
C SER A 98 4.29 -6.52 10.64
N ILE A 99 4.53 -5.22 10.85
CA ILE A 99 4.31 -4.53 12.13
C ILE A 99 2.83 -4.63 12.53
N LEU A 100 1.94 -4.21 11.64
CA LEU A 100 0.51 -4.22 11.88
C LEU A 100 -0.01 -5.63 12.21
N TRP A 101 0.48 -6.65 11.49
CA TRP A 101 0.15 -8.04 11.74
C TRP A 101 0.61 -8.53 13.12
N LYS A 102 1.84 -8.17 13.52
CA LYS A 102 2.38 -8.49 14.84
C LYS A 102 1.48 -7.90 15.93
N GLU A 103 1.21 -6.60 15.87
CA GLU A 103 0.41 -5.90 16.88
C GLU A 103 -1.03 -6.44 16.96
N ILE A 104 -1.66 -6.76 15.83
CA ILE A 104 -2.99 -7.38 15.81
C ILE A 104 -2.97 -8.74 16.55
N ASN A 105 -1.92 -9.55 16.37
CA ASN A 105 -1.84 -10.85 17.02
C ASN A 105 -1.60 -10.75 18.55
N GLU A 106 -1.09 -9.64 19.06
CA GLU A 106 -0.89 -9.38 20.49
C GLU A 106 -2.16 -8.90 21.21
N ILE A 107 -3.23 -8.60 20.48
CA ILE A 107 -4.53 -8.24 21.07
C ILE A 107 -5.10 -9.45 21.81
N LYS A 108 -5.36 -9.29 23.10
CA LYS A 108 -5.84 -10.38 23.98
C LYS A 108 -7.27 -10.79 23.70
N ASP A 109 -8.15 -9.80 23.50
CA ASP A 109 -9.56 -10.03 23.19
C ASP A 109 -9.71 -10.67 21.81
N GLU A 110 -10.30 -11.88 21.77
CA GLU A 110 -10.36 -12.71 20.55
C GLU A 110 -11.26 -12.11 19.48
N ASP A 111 -12.38 -11.52 19.85
CA ASP A 111 -13.32 -10.92 18.91
C ASP A 111 -12.73 -9.67 18.27
N THR A 112 -12.12 -8.80 19.07
CA THR A 112 -11.39 -7.62 18.60
C THR A 112 -10.21 -8.03 17.69
N ARG A 113 -9.46 -9.06 18.07
CA ARG A 113 -8.35 -9.57 17.25
C ARG A 113 -8.85 -10.12 15.92
N ALA A 114 -9.93 -10.91 15.91
CA ALA A 114 -10.55 -11.45 14.70
C ALA A 114 -11.06 -10.33 13.79
N PHE A 115 -11.71 -9.32 14.35
CA PHE A 115 -12.18 -8.16 13.62
C PHE A 115 -11.03 -7.40 12.92
N PHE A 116 -9.93 -7.12 13.62
CA PHE A 116 -8.78 -6.47 13.00
C PHE A 116 -8.06 -7.35 11.98
N LYS A 117 -8.00 -8.67 12.16
CA LYS A 117 -7.52 -9.61 11.14
C LYS A 117 -8.35 -9.54 9.86
N PHE A 118 -9.66 -9.41 9.99
CA PHE A 118 -10.54 -9.24 8.85
C PHE A 118 -10.27 -7.91 8.12
N CYS A 119 -10.18 -6.80 8.86
CA CYS A 119 -9.80 -5.49 8.30
C CYS A 119 -8.44 -5.54 7.60
N PHE A 120 -7.45 -6.21 8.21
CA PHE A 120 -6.11 -6.40 7.65
C PHE A 120 -6.17 -7.14 6.32
N THR A 121 -6.83 -8.31 6.28
CA THR A 121 -6.98 -9.11 5.06
C THR A 121 -7.66 -8.32 3.95
N ALA A 122 -8.72 -7.58 4.27
CA ALA A 122 -9.44 -6.74 3.33
C ALA A 122 -8.61 -5.56 2.79
N SER A 123 -7.53 -5.15 3.48
CA SER A 123 -6.67 -4.04 3.07
C SER A 123 -5.50 -4.46 2.17
N LEU A 124 -5.11 -5.75 2.15
CA LEU A 124 -3.89 -6.23 1.49
C LEU A 124 -3.84 -5.91 0.00
N GLY A 125 -4.96 -6.08 -0.72
CA GLY A 125 -5.02 -5.79 -2.15
C GLY A 125 -4.68 -4.33 -2.46
N GLN A 126 -5.20 -3.39 -1.67
CA GLN A 126 -4.92 -1.95 -1.82
C GLN A 126 -3.51 -1.56 -1.36
N ALA A 127 -2.91 -2.29 -0.45
CA ALA A 127 -1.53 -2.06 0.00
C ALA A 127 -0.48 -2.66 -0.93
N SER A 128 -0.90 -3.41 -1.96
CA SER A 128 0.00 -4.12 -2.88
C SER A 128 0.39 -3.27 -4.09
N LYS A 129 1.44 -3.72 -4.81
CA LYS A 129 1.86 -3.18 -6.12
C LYS A 129 0.85 -3.48 -7.25
N MET A 130 -0.20 -4.26 -7.00
CA MET A 130 -1.23 -4.58 -7.98
C MET A 130 -2.19 -3.41 -8.25
N VAL A 131 -2.11 -2.32 -7.50
CA VAL A 131 -2.95 -1.13 -7.68
C VAL A 131 -2.43 -0.31 -8.86
N PHE A 132 -3.15 -0.35 -9.98
CA PHE A 132 -2.75 0.35 -11.19
C PHE A 132 -3.12 1.84 -11.18
N VAL A 133 -2.44 2.62 -12.03
CA VAL A 133 -2.70 4.04 -12.23
C VAL A 133 -3.71 4.25 -13.35
N VAL A 134 -4.87 4.79 -13.02
CA VAL A 134 -5.88 5.19 -14.02
C VAL A 134 -5.52 6.56 -14.56
N LYS A 135 -5.42 6.68 -15.89
CA LYS A 135 -5.17 7.94 -16.58
C LYS A 135 -6.44 8.38 -17.32
N ARG A 136 -7.12 9.38 -16.79
CA ARG A 136 -8.33 9.93 -17.43
C ARG A 136 -7.99 11.16 -18.23
N ARG A 137 -8.19 11.09 -19.54
CA ARG A 137 -8.22 12.25 -20.43
C ARG A 137 -9.60 12.88 -20.34
N GLY A 138 -9.78 13.87 -19.48
CA GLY A 138 -11.03 14.60 -19.36
C GLY A 138 -10.99 15.93 -20.13
N LYS A 139 -12.16 16.49 -20.43
CA LYS A 139 -12.29 17.87 -20.88
C LYS A 139 -12.28 18.80 -19.66
N PHE A 140 -11.59 19.93 -19.78
CA PHE A 140 -11.63 21.03 -18.83
C PHE A 140 -11.90 22.30 -19.62
N ASN A 141 -12.98 23.01 -19.30
CA ASN A 141 -13.46 24.18 -20.06
C ASN A 141 -13.58 23.90 -21.57
N GLY A 142 -14.21 22.77 -21.94
CA GLY A 142 -14.42 22.39 -23.35
C GLY A 142 -13.19 21.86 -24.08
N LYS A 143 -11.98 22.01 -23.54
CA LYS A 143 -10.72 21.55 -24.14
C LYS A 143 -10.20 20.26 -23.49
N THR A 144 -9.65 19.35 -24.30
CA THR A 144 -8.99 18.14 -23.79
C THR A 144 -7.77 18.54 -22.96
N ARG A 145 -7.63 17.95 -21.75
CA ARG A 145 -6.46 18.20 -20.90
C ARG A 145 -5.18 17.75 -21.63
N LYS A 146 -4.15 18.57 -21.62
CA LYS A 146 -2.82 18.23 -22.17
C LYS A 146 -2.20 17.07 -21.38
N THR A 147 -2.36 17.06 -20.04
CA THR A 147 -1.90 15.99 -19.17
C THR A 147 -3.09 15.24 -18.58
N PRO A 148 -3.13 13.89 -18.66
CA PRO A 148 -4.21 13.12 -18.06
C PRO A 148 -4.19 13.23 -16.53
N LYS A 149 -5.38 13.35 -15.93
CA LYS A 149 -5.52 13.24 -14.49
C LYS A 149 -5.27 11.79 -14.07
N LYS A 150 -4.36 11.59 -13.13
CA LYS A 150 -4.13 10.27 -12.55
C LYS A 150 -5.10 10.03 -11.39
N GLU A 151 -5.59 8.81 -11.29
CA GLU A 151 -6.47 8.35 -10.21
C GLU A 151 -6.01 6.97 -9.75
N VAL A 152 -6.29 6.66 -8.48
CA VAL A 152 -6.03 5.34 -7.93
C VAL A 152 -6.98 4.34 -8.56
N GLY A 153 -6.45 3.32 -9.20
CA GLY A 153 -7.23 2.21 -9.72
C GLY A 153 -7.57 1.18 -8.65
N SER A 154 -8.26 0.13 -9.06
CA SER A 154 -8.44 -1.07 -8.24
C SER A 154 -7.16 -1.92 -8.29
N TRP A 155 -6.99 -2.82 -7.33
CA TRP A 155 -6.03 -3.91 -7.50
C TRP A 155 -6.61 -4.99 -8.44
N VAL A 156 -5.75 -5.68 -9.17
CA VAL A 156 -6.17 -6.65 -10.19
C VAL A 156 -5.98 -8.08 -9.66
N ILE A 157 -7.02 -8.89 -9.82
CA ILE A 157 -6.97 -10.32 -9.51
C ILE A 157 -5.96 -11.02 -10.44
N GLY A 158 -5.25 -12.04 -9.95
CA GLY A 158 -4.29 -12.83 -10.72
C GLY A 158 -2.85 -12.35 -10.59
N TYR A 159 -2.54 -11.64 -9.52
CA TYR A 159 -1.17 -11.24 -9.14
C TYR A 159 -0.44 -10.39 -10.19
N TRP A 160 -1.18 -9.62 -10.97
CA TRP A 160 -0.61 -8.73 -11.95
C TRP A 160 -0.04 -7.46 -11.31
N ILE A 161 1.26 -7.24 -11.50
CA ILE A 161 1.95 -6.03 -11.10
C ILE A 161 2.10 -5.14 -12.34
N PRO A 162 1.35 -4.03 -12.46
CA PRO A 162 1.45 -3.14 -13.61
C PRO A 162 2.79 -2.41 -13.63
N LYS A 163 3.27 -2.06 -14.84
CA LYS A 163 4.50 -1.26 -15.01
C LYS A 163 4.43 0.10 -14.31
N GLU A 164 3.23 0.68 -14.18
CA GLU A 164 2.96 1.90 -13.43
C GLU A 164 1.92 1.60 -12.37
N HIS A 165 2.32 1.64 -11.11
CA HIS A 165 1.48 1.26 -9.97
C HIS A 165 1.60 2.24 -8.81
N PHE A 166 0.57 2.25 -7.97
CA PHE A 166 0.62 2.93 -6.69
C PHE A 166 1.30 2.07 -5.62
N GLU A 167 2.00 2.75 -4.73
CA GLU A 167 2.30 2.29 -3.39
C GLU A 167 1.45 3.12 -2.44
N ILE A 168 0.28 2.57 -2.09
CA ILE A 168 -0.66 3.23 -1.18
C ILE A 168 -0.18 3.01 0.26
N ASN A 169 -0.22 4.06 1.06
CA ASN A 169 0.12 3.98 2.47
C ASN A 169 -0.73 2.90 3.17
N VAL A 170 -0.07 2.00 3.89
CA VAL A 170 -0.70 0.83 4.52
C VAL A 170 -1.73 1.25 5.57
N TRP A 171 -1.41 2.25 6.41
CA TRP A 171 -2.35 2.72 7.41
C TRP A 171 -3.64 3.25 6.78
N ASN A 172 -3.52 4.05 5.72
CA ASN A 172 -4.69 4.58 5.01
C ASN A 172 -5.56 3.44 4.42
N SER A 173 -4.95 2.39 3.91
CA SER A 173 -5.67 1.21 3.39
C SER A 173 -6.41 0.48 4.50
N PHE A 174 -5.74 0.25 5.63
CA PHE A 174 -6.28 -0.44 6.79
C PHE A 174 -7.40 0.37 7.47
N GLU A 175 -7.15 1.64 7.80
CA GLU A 175 -8.12 2.53 8.44
C GLU A 175 -9.38 2.72 7.59
N ASN A 176 -9.25 2.80 6.27
CA ASN A 176 -10.40 2.88 5.38
C ASN A 176 -11.26 1.60 5.41
N ARG A 177 -10.66 0.42 5.61
CA ARG A 177 -11.41 -0.83 5.78
C ARG A 177 -12.08 -0.87 7.13
N TYR A 178 -11.36 -0.53 8.18
CA TYR A 178 -11.91 -0.40 9.52
C TYR A 178 -13.17 0.48 9.54
N LYS A 179 -13.10 1.71 8.99
CA LYS A 179 -14.22 2.66 8.93
C LYS A 179 -15.41 2.21 8.07
N LYS A 180 -15.21 1.25 7.17
CA LYS A 180 -16.28 0.74 6.30
C LYS A 180 -16.96 -0.50 6.85
N ILE A 181 -16.33 -1.18 7.81
CA ILE A 181 -16.83 -2.42 8.39
C ILE A 181 -17.56 -2.13 9.71
N LEU A 182 -17.16 -1.04 10.42
CA LEU A 182 -17.93 -0.48 11.53
C LEU A 182 -19.24 0.14 11.06
#